data_af6a7d4581722b629835975845dad105
#
_entry.id   af6a7d4581722b629835975845dad105
#
_cell.length_a   1.000
_cell.length_b   1.000
_cell.length_c   1.000
_cell.angle_alpha   90.00
_cell.angle_beta   90.00
_cell.angle_gamma   90.00
#
_symmetry.space_group_name_H-M   'P 1'
#
loop_
_entity.id
_entity.type
_entity.pdbx_description
1 polymer ?
#
loop_
_entity_poly.entity_id
_entity_poly.type
_entity_poly.pdbx_seq_one_letter_code
_entity_poly.pdbx_strand_id
1 'polypeptide(L)'
;MRRIGGLSSDMTEAKLLIGHQAVLLAELPHRVRNIMAVTRSIVARKGERAETVSDYASLVGGRLLTLARVQALLTRSPNAGVPVATIVRDEIDAQDLRADQYDLSGPKIELSPKAAEILTLAVYELATNALKYGALSVPDGRVRVNWSSFEKRGEPWLGFDWAEDGVPEAKIAGERKANRRTGARRGFGRELIEGRLPYELGGRGRLEIGPEGARCRLEFPLRDGASILETDAPQRATVFGGALDMTGEPDLSGYRILVVEDDYYLATDTARALQGAGAEVVGPCPSEEAAREALDEGALAAALVDINLGSGPSFTLAALLRERGVPFVFITGYDEGVIPPDFADVERLQKPVELKRVVNFLADTLQAAQ
;
A
#
# COMPACT_ATOMS: atom_id res chain seq x y z
N MET A 1 -63.64 -7.77 15.14
CA MET A 1 -62.36 -6.99 15.14
C MET A 1 -61.21 -7.93 15.35
N ARG A 2 -60.49 -8.35 14.30
CA ARG A 2 -59.30 -9.21 14.40
C ARG A 2 -58.04 -8.33 14.30
N ARG A 3 -57.13 -8.45 15.25
CA ARG A 3 -55.85 -7.75 15.31
C ARG A 3 -54.93 -8.28 14.20
N ILE A 4 -54.48 -7.42 13.31
CA ILE A 4 -53.34 -7.62 12.44
C ILE A 4 -52.17 -6.91 13.11
N GLY A 5 -51.34 -7.68 13.77
CA GLY A 5 -50.13 -7.20 14.40
C GLY A 5 -49.14 -8.35 14.46
N GLY A 6 -48.13 -8.40 13.60
CA GLY A 6 -47.13 -9.44 13.68
C GLY A 6 -46.21 -9.62 12.48
N LEU A 7 -46.26 -8.75 11.45
CA LEU A 7 -45.42 -8.94 10.25
C LEU A 7 -44.39 -7.82 9.95
N SER A 8 -44.31 -6.79 10.81
CA SER A 8 -43.44 -5.63 10.54
C SER A 8 -42.01 -5.78 11.07
N SER A 9 -41.78 -6.61 12.11
CA SER A 9 -40.47 -6.75 12.75
C SER A 9 -39.53 -7.65 11.96
N ASP A 10 -40.04 -8.68 11.32
CA ASP A 10 -39.23 -9.70 10.61
C ASP A 10 -38.65 -9.17 9.28
N MET A 11 -39.33 -8.24 8.63
CA MET A 11 -38.87 -7.63 7.37
C MET A 11 -37.72 -6.64 7.56
N THR A 12 -37.55 -6.06 8.72
CA THR A 12 -36.48 -5.09 9.01
C THR A 12 -35.18 -5.82 9.29
N GLU A 13 -35.21 -6.92 10.05
CA GLU A 13 -34.06 -7.77 10.30
C GLU A 13 -33.57 -8.46 9.01
N ALA A 14 -34.48 -8.99 8.20
CA ALA A 14 -34.13 -9.59 6.91
C ALA A 14 -33.54 -8.57 5.93
N LYS A 15 -34.05 -7.33 5.88
CA LYS A 15 -33.46 -6.25 5.07
C LYS A 15 -32.08 -5.82 5.58
N LEU A 16 -31.89 -5.76 6.88
CA LEU A 16 -30.58 -5.45 7.47
C LEU A 16 -29.56 -6.57 7.20
N LEU A 17 -29.97 -7.83 7.28
CA LEU A 17 -29.11 -8.99 6.96
C LEU A 17 -28.77 -9.04 5.47
N ILE A 18 -29.71 -8.78 4.58
CA ILE A 18 -29.49 -8.72 3.13
C ILE A 18 -28.58 -7.53 2.78
N GLY A 19 -28.79 -6.38 3.40
CA GLY A 19 -27.90 -5.23 3.26
C GLY A 19 -26.48 -5.55 3.73
N HIS A 20 -26.32 -6.22 4.85
CA HIS A 20 -25.03 -6.65 5.39
C HIS A 20 -24.32 -7.67 4.48
N GLN A 21 -25.06 -8.63 3.91
CA GLN A 21 -24.51 -9.58 2.95
C GLN A 21 -24.12 -8.90 1.61
N ALA A 22 -24.91 -7.94 1.13
CA ALA A 22 -24.57 -7.21 -0.09
C ALA A 22 -23.28 -6.40 0.08
N VAL A 23 -23.09 -5.76 1.22
CA VAL A 23 -21.86 -5.02 1.57
C VAL A 23 -20.65 -5.95 1.63
N LEU A 24 -20.75 -7.10 2.31
CA LEU A 24 -19.68 -8.09 2.38
C LEU A 24 -19.30 -8.66 1.01
N LEU A 25 -20.29 -8.87 0.13
CA LEU A 25 -20.04 -9.36 -1.23
C LEU A 25 -19.43 -8.28 -2.14
N ALA A 26 -19.76 -7.01 -1.93
CA ALA A 26 -19.15 -5.90 -2.67
C ALA A 26 -17.67 -5.67 -2.30
N GLU A 27 -17.29 -6.04 -1.08
CA GLU A 27 -15.95 -5.85 -0.54
C GLU A 27 -14.93 -6.92 -0.99
N LEU A 28 -15.39 -8.14 -1.21
CA LEU A 28 -14.53 -9.26 -1.64
C LEU A 28 -13.69 -8.94 -2.89
N PRO A 29 -14.23 -8.33 -3.96
CA PRO A 29 -13.45 -7.97 -5.13
C PRO A 29 -12.35 -6.94 -4.86
N HIS A 30 -12.56 -6.00 -3.95
CA HIS A 30 -11.54 -5.02 -3.58
C HIS A 30 -10.39 -5.66 -2.80
N ARG A 31 -10.68 -6.51 -1.82
CA ARG A 31 -9.67 -7.26 -1.07
C ARG A 31 -8.86 -8.18 -1.99
N VAL A 32 -9.53 -8.89 -2.90
CA VAL A 32 -8.84 -9.75 -3.87
C VAL A 32 -7.87 -8.94 -4.73
N ARG A 33 -8.24 -7.74 -5.16
CA ARG A 33 -7.36 -6.87 -5.96
C ARG A 33 -6.17 -6.36 -5.18
N ASN A 34 -6.38 -5.89 -3.95
CA ASN A 34 -5.29 -5.44 -3.10
C ASN A 34 -4.31 -6.59 -2.85
N ILE A 35 -4.82 -7.79 -2.55
CA ILE A 35 -3.99 -9.00 -2.41
C ILE A 35 -3.23 -9.26 -3.72
N MET A 36 -3.87 -9.16 -4.87
CA MET A 36 -3.23 -9.39 -6.17
C MET A 36 -2.19 -8.32 -6.51
N ALA A 37 -2.44 -7.04 -6.19
CA ALA A 37 -1.48 -5.95 -6.39
C ALA A 37 -0.23 -6.16 -5.52
N VAL A 38 -0.41 -6.46 -4.23
CA VAL A 38 0.70 -6.75 -3.31
C VAL A 38 1.43 -8.04 -3.73
N THR A 39 0.69 -9.10 -4.10
CA THR A 39 1.27 -10.36 -4.60
C THR A 39 2.13 -10.13 -5.83
N ARG A 40 1.63 -9.37 -6.81
CA ARG A 40 2.38 -9.00 -8.01
C ARG A 40 3.65 -8.22 -7.66
N SER A 41 3.55 -7.25 -6.76
CA SER A 41 4.69 -6.48 -6.30
C SER A 41 5.76 -7.37 -5.65
N ILE A 42 5.33 -8.33 -4.82
CA ILE A 42 6.22 -9.32 -4.21
C ILE A 42 6.94 -10.16 -5.28
N VAL A 43 6.20 -10.62 -6.30
CA VAL A 43 6.73 -11.47 -7.38
C VAL A 43 7.53 -10.67 -8.41
N ALA A 44 7.10 -9.49 -8.83
CA ALA A 44 7.75 -8.70 -9.87
C ALA A 44 9.12 -8.14 -9.44
N ARG A 45 9.35 -7.98 -8.17
CA ARG A 45 10.64 -7.54 -7.60
C ARG A 45 11.61 -8.71 -7.56
N LYS A 46 12.09 -9.06 -8.76
CA LYS A 46 13.11 -10.10 -8.94
C LYS A 46 14.26 -9.88 -7.96
N GLY A 47 14.38 -10.84 -7.08
CA GLY A 47 15.47 -11.19 -6.21
C GLY A 47 16.69 -10.29 -6.15
N GLU A 48 16.57 -9.14 -5.51
CA GLU A 48 17.71 -8.24 -5.30
C GLU A 48 18.81 -8.90 -4.46
N ARG A 49 18.53 -10.10 -3.87
CA ARG A 49 19.46 -10.89 -3.07
C ARG A 49 19.30 -12.41 -3.20
N ALA A 50 18.47 -12.90 -4.11
CA ALA A 50 18.37 -14.32 -4.33
C ALA A 50 19.48 -14.75 -5.28
N GLU A 51 20.44 -15.52 -4.78
CA GLU A 51 21.55 -16.06 -5.58
C GLU A 51 21.08 -17.25 -6.43
N THR A 52 20.02 -17.91 -5.99
CA THR A 52 19.43 -19.07 -6.68
C THR A 52 17.92 -18.92 -6.86
N VAL A 53 17.35 -19.71 -7.78
CA VAL A 53 15.89 -19.80 -7.98
C VAL A 53 15.20 -20.30 -6.71
N SER A 54 15.86 -21.18 -5.94
CA SER A 54 15.35 -21.69 -4.67
C SER A 54 15.26 -20.60 -3.62
N ASP A 55 16.27 -19.73 -3.51
CA ASP A 55 16.26 -18.61 -2.57
C ASP A 55 15.15 -17.61 -2.91
N TYR A 56 14.98 -17.34 -4.22
CA TYR A 56 13.89 -16.49 -4.69
C TYR A 56 12.52 -17.09 -4.36
N ALA A 57 12.31 -18.38 -4.63
CA ALA A 57 11.05 -19.07 -4.33
C ALA A 57 10.74 -19.06 -2.83
N SER A 58 11.74 -19.28 -2.00
CA SER A 58 11.60 -19.22 -0.53
C SER A 58 11.24 -17.82 -0.04
N LEU A 59 11.87 -16.77 -0.59
CA LEU A 59 11.60 -15.38 -0.24
C LEU A 59 10.17 -14.96 -0.61
N VAL A 60 9.76 -15.26 -1.86
CA VAL A 60 8.41 -14.97 -2.34
C VAL A 60 7.38 -15.77 -1.56
N GLY A 61 7.63 -17.06 -1.34
CA GLY A 61 6.74 -17.94 -0.57
C GLY A 61 6.50 -17.46 0.85
N GLY A 62 7.56 -17.03 1.55
CA GLY A 62 7.45 -16.46 2.90
C GLY A 62 6.61 -15.19 2.94
N ARG A 63 6.82 -14.25 2.02
CA ARG A 63 6.01 -13.01 1.91
C ARG A 63 4.55 -13.29 1.61
N LEU A 64 4.27 -14.22 0.71
CA LEU A 64 2.90 -14.62 0.38
C LEU A 64 2.20 -15.29 1.58
N LEU A 65 2.92 -16.12 2.33
CA LEU A 65 2.39 -16.74 3.53
C LEU A 65 2.07 -15.70 4.62
N THR A 66 2.95 -14.71 4.81
CA THR A 66 2.71 -13.57 5.72
C THR A 66 1.47 -12.79 5.30
N LEU A 67 1.34 -12.47 4.02
CA LEU A 67 0.15 -11.79 3.49
C LEU A 67 -1.13 -12.62 3.75
N ALA A 68 -1.07 -13.94 3.54
CA ALA A 68 -2.20 -14.83 3.82
C ALA A 68 -2.59 -14.85 5.31
N ARG A 69 -1.61 -14.83 6.23
CA ARG A 69 -1.88 -14.77 7.68
C ARG A 69 -2.60 -13.47 8.07
N VAL A 70 -2.13 -12.32 7.57
CA VAL A 70 -2.80 -11.04 7.79
C VAL A 70 -4.24 -11.07 7.28
N GLN A 71 -4.44 -11.55 6.06
CA GLN A 71 -5.79 -11.63 5.49
C GLN A 71 -6.71 -12.55 6.32
N ALA A 72 -6.18 -13.64 6.89
CA ALA A 72 -6.93 -14.50 7.79
C ALA A 72 -7.31 -13.78 9.11
N LEU A 73 -6.42 -12.96 9.68
CA LEU A 73 -6.71 -12.14 10.86
C LEU A 73 -7.82 -11.13 10.57
N LEU A 74 -7.71 -10.41 9.45
CA LEU A 74 -8.68 -9.40 9.04
C LEU A 74 -10.06 -9.99 8.71
N THR A 75 -10.11 -11.23 8.25
CA THR A 75 -11.37 -11.93 7.93
C THR A 75 -12.11 -12.39 9.18
N ARG A 76 -11.39 -12.74 10.25
CA ARG A 76 -12.00 -13.20 11.52
C ARG A 76 -12.73 -12.10 12.28
N SER A 77 -12.32 -10.84 12.12
CA SER A 77 -12.89 -9.70 12.83
C SER A 77 -12.91 -8.47 11.93
N PRO A 78 -13.84 -8.38 10.97
CA PRO A 78 -13.85 -7.32 9.96
C PRO A 78 -13.89 -5.89 10.52
N ASN A 79 -14.48 -5.70 11.71
CA ASN A 79 -14.66 -4.40 12.36
C ASN A 79 -13.80 -4.23 13.63
N ALA A 80 -12.98 -5.23 13.99
CA ALA A 80 -12.05 -5.10 15.11
C ALA A 80 -10.65 -4.79 14.59
N GLY A 81 -10.00 -3.83 15.24
CA GLY A 81 -8.60 -3.54 14.97
C GLY A 81 -7.71 -4.75 15.24
N VAL A 82 -6.54 -4.81 14.62
CA VAL A 82 -5.55 -5.85 14.87
C VAL A 82 -4.54 -5.35 15.90
N PRO A 83 -4.39 -6.02 17.07
CA PRO A 83 -3.44 -5.59 18.08
C PRO A 83 -1.98 -5.66 17.57
N VAL A 84 -1.19 -4.60 17.79
CA VAL A 84 0.24 -4.57 17.45
C VAL A 84 0.98 -5.75 18.07
N ALA A 85 0.68 -6.07 19.34
CA ALA A 85 1.30 -7.19 20.06
C ALA A 85 1.06 -8.54 19.37
N THR A 86 -0.12 -8.75 18.77
CA THR A 86 -0.46 -9.97 18.02
C THR A 86 0.39 -10.05 16.76
N ILE A 87 0.44 -8.96 15.97
CA ILE A 87 1.24 -8.89 14.75
C ILE A 87 2.71 -9.25 15.03
N VAL A 88 3.31 -8.58 16.01
CA VAL A 88 4.74 -8.78 16.31
C VAL A 88 5.02 -10.19 16.80
N ARG A 89 4.17 -10.70 17.69
CA ARG A 89 4.33 -12.05 18.27
C ARG A 89 4.16 -13.13 17.20
N ASP A 90 3.12 -13.06 16.39
CA ASP A 90 2.85 -14.06 15.36
C ASP A 90 3.98 -14.13 14.32
N GLU A 91 4.58 -13.00 13.96
CA GLU A 91 5.69 -12.98 12.99
C GLU A 91 7.01 -13.45 13.62
N ILE A 92 7.25 -13.21 14.91
CA ILE A 92 8.42 -13.69 15.64
C ILE A 92 8.29 -15.20 15.92
N ASP A 93 7.12 -15.67 16.36
CA ASP A 93 6.86 -17.08 16.65
C ASP A 93 6.96 -17.92 15.35
N ALA A 94 6.58 -17.35 14.20
CA ALA A 94 6.72 -18.00 12.90
C ALA A 94 8.18 -18.24 12.48
N GLN A 95 9.15 -17.63 13.14
CA GLN A 95 10.58 -17.80 12.87
C GLN A 95 11.26 -18.86 13.80
N ASP A 96 10.50 -19.51 14.67
CA ASP A 96 11.00 -20.53 15.63
C ASP A 96 12.20 -20.04 16.49
N LEU A 97 12.06 -18.79 17.00
CA LEU A 97 13.13 -18.14 17.77
C LEU A 97 13.16 -18.59 19.22
N ARG A 98 14.34 -18.56 19.83
CA ARG A 98 14.50 -18.78 21.25
C ARG A 98 13.94 -17.60 22.04
N ALA A 99 13.21 -17.87 23.10
CA ALA A 99 12.55 -16.85 23.93
C ALA A 99 13.53 -15.82 24.57
N ASP A 100 14.81 -16.16 24.70
CA ASP A 100 15.86 -15.29 25.22
C ASP A 100 16.48 -14.34 24.18
N GLN A 101 16.12 -14.49 22.90
CA GLN A 101 16.65 -13.68 21.79
C GLN A 101 15.79 -12.47 21.45
N TYR A 102 14.62 -12.32 22.04
CA TYR A 102 13.76 -11.15 21.76
C TYR A 102 13.08 -10.60 23.02
N ASP A 103 12.80 -9.31 22.99
CA ASP A 103 12.05 -8.60 24.02
C ASP A 103 10.97 -7.72 23.35
N LEU A 104 9.72 -7.86 23.79
CA LEU A 104 8.56 -7.19 23.21
C LEU A 104 7.87 -6.35 24.28
N SER A 105 7.75 -5.04 24.07
CA SER A 105 7.14 -4.14 25.02
C SER A 105 6.31 -3.06 24.36
N GLY A 106 5.10 -2.83 24.86
CA GLY A 106 4.23 -1.74 24.43
C GLY A 106 2.81 -1.86 24.96
N PRO A 107 2.04 -0.78 24.90
CA PRO A 107 0.66 -0.75 25.34
C PRO A 107 -0.25 -1.50 24.36
N LYS A 108 -1.50 -1.78 24.79
CA LYS A 108 -2.52 -2.30 23.88
C LYS A 108 -2.91 -1.23 22.87
N ILE A 109 -2.54 -1.42 21.62
CA ILE A 109 -2.87 -0.56 20.48
C ILE A 109 -3.43 -1.45 19.37
N GLU A 110 -4.55 -1.04 18.80
CA GLU A 110 -5.20 -1.72 17.68
C GLU A 110 -4.99 -0.91 16.40
N LEU A 111 -4.72 -1.60 15.29
CA LEU A 111 -4.45 -1.01 13.99
C LEU A 111 -5.60 -1.24 13.03
N SER A 112 -5.82 -0.29 12.14
CA SER A 112 -6.69 -0.48 10.99
C SER A 112 -6.18 -1.62 10.08
N PRO A 113 -7.03 -2.25 9.27
CA PRO A 113 -6.62 -3.34 8.37
C PRO A 113 -5.42 -2.98 7.47
N LYS A 114 -5.41 -1.78 6.90
CA LYS A 114 -4.31 -1.30 6.04
C LYS A 114 -3.00 -1.15 6.81
N ALA A 115 -3.06 -0.55 8.00
CA ALA A 115 -1.88 -0.40 8.86
C ALA A 115 -1.35 -1.75 9.37
N ALA A 116 -2.25 -2.68 9.72
CA ALA A 116 -1.89 -4.03 10.13
C ALA A 116 -1.18 -4.80 9.02
N GLU A 117 -1.65 -4.73 7.77
CA GLU A 117 -1.02 -5.36 6.62
C GLU A 117 0.42 -4.86 6.43
N ILE A 118 0.59 -3.53 6.40
CA ILE A 118 1.89 -2.91 6.18
C ILE A 118 2.85 -3.22 7.32
N LEU A 119 2.40 -3.12 8.57
CA LEU A 119 3.24 -3.42 9.74
C LEU A 119 3.64 -4.90 9.77
N THR A 120 2.75 -5.83 9.47
CA THR A 120 3.06 -7.27 9.45
C THR A 120 4.15 -7.58 8.42
N LEU A 121 4.02 -7.06 7.20
CA LEU A 121 5.05 -7.22 6.18
C LEU A 121 6.39 -6.60 6.60
N ALA A 122 6.36 -5.43 7.27
CA ALA A 122 7.57 -4.78 7.78
C ALA A 122 8.26 -5.62 8.88
N VAL A 123 7.49 -6.15 9.83
CA VAL A 123 8.02 -7.03 10.90
C VAL A 123 8.59 -8.31 10.30
N TYR A 124 7.90 -8.94 9.33
CA TYR A 124 8.42 -10.11 8.62
C TYR A 124 9.77 -9.83 7.93
N GLU A 125 9.90 -8.71 7.21
CA GLU A 125 11.16 -8.33 6.55
C GLU A 125 12.27 -8.06 7.56
N LEU A 126 11.97 -7.39 8.68
CA LEU A 126 12.92 -7.15 9.76
C LEU A 126 13.36 -8.46 10.41
N ALA A 127 12.43 -9.34 10.78
CA ALA A 127 12.72 -10.63 11.41
C ALA A 127 13.54 -11.54 10.50
N THR A 128 13.18 -11.67 9.22
CA THR A 128 13.93 -12.48 8.25
C THR A 128 15.32 -11.91 7.98
N ASN A 129 15.49 -10.58 7.95
CA ASN A 129 16.79 -9.95 7.83
C ASN A 129 17.64 -10.18 9.08
N ALA A 130 17.06 -10.08 10.28
CA ALA A 130 17.75 -10.35 11.54
C ALA A 130 18.24 -11.80 11.62
N LEU A 131 17.44 -12.77 11.14
CA LEU A 131 17.83 -14.19 11.05
C LEU A 131 18.96 -14.44 10.06
N LYS A 132 18.88 -13.85 8.87
CA LYS A 132 19.85 -14.09 7.81
C LYS A 132 21.17 -13.35 8.04
N TYR A 133 21.07 -12.10 8.47
CA TYR A 133 22.17 -11.14 8.43
C TYR A 133 22.42 -10.44 9.76
N GLY A 134 21.40 -10.35 10.63
CA GLY A 134 21.41 -9.56 11.85
C GLY A 134 21.57 -10.35 13.15
N ALA A 135 21.00 -9.81 14.21
CA ALA A 135 21.15 -10.29 15.58
C ALA A 135 20.69 -11.75 15.77
N LEU A 136 19.60 -12.16 15.15
CA LEU A 136 19.07 -13.53 15.30
C LEU A 136 19.90 -14.61 14.60
N SER A 137 20.92 -14.23 13.83
CA SER A 137 21.86 -15.15 13.17
C SER A 137 23.06 -15.52 14.05
N VAL A 138 23.16 -15.01 15.28
CA VAL A 138 24.23 -15.27 16.24
C VAL A 138 23.64 -15.60 17.61
N PRO A 139 24.32 -16.48 18.39
CA PRO A 139 23.75 -17.01 19.66
C PRO A 139 23.45 -15.93 20.70
N ASP A 140 24.29 -14.91 20.79
CA ASP A 140 24.21 -13.83 21.80
C ASP A 140 23.46 -12.60 21.28
N GLY A 141 23.02 -12.63 20.03
CA GLY A 141 22.29 -11.52 19.44
C GLY A 141 20.86 -11.46 19.93
N ARG A 142 20.35 -10.23 20.07
CA ARG A 142 19.02 -9.94 20.57
C ARG A 142 18.28 -8.92 19.72
N VAL A 143 16.96 -9.04 19.71
CA VAL A 143 16.04 -8.08 19.09
C VAL A 143 15.15 -7.48 20.17
N ARG A 144 15.06 -6.17 20.20
CA ARG A 144 14.09 -5.45 21.03
C ARG A 144 13.07 -4.76 20.14
N VAL A 145 11.80 -4.99 20.45
CA VAL A 145 10.67 -4.37 19.75
C VAL A 145 9.85 -3.60 20.76
N ASN A 146 9.78 -2.29 20.60
CA ASN A 146 8.98 -1.43 21.45
C ASN A 146 7.98 -0.66 20.62
N TRP A 147 6.76 -0.46 21.16
CA TRP A 147 5.80 0.43 20.54
C TRP A 147 5.08 1.26 21.59
N SER A 148 4.64 2.44 21.18
CA SER A 148 3.94 3.40 22.03
C SER A 148 2.95 4.21 21.20
N SER A 149 2.01 4.86 21.86
CA SER A 149 1.21 5.92 21.24
C SER A 149 1.66 7.28 21.76
N PHE A 150 1.64 8.27 20.88
CA PHE A 150 1.92 9.66 21.21
C PHE A 150 1.00 10.58 20.41
N GLU A 151 0.81 11.79 20.89
CA GLU A 151 0.00 12.78 20.20
C GLU A 151 0.87 13.66 19.29
N LYS A 152 0.39 13.89 18.06
CA LYS A 152 1.04 14.79 17.10
C LYS A 152 -0.01 15.55 16.31
N ARG A 153 0.00 16.88 16.42
CA ARG A 153 -0.99 17.78 15.80
C ARG A 153 -2.43 17.49 16.20
N GLY A 154 -2.67 17.01 17.43
CA GLY A 154 -4.01 16.68 17.93
C GLY A 154 -4.52 15.29 17.49
N GLU A 155 -3.73 14.51 16.81
CA GLU A 155 -4.07 13.13 16.41
C GLU A 155 -3.19 12.10 17.13
N PRO A 156 -3.73 10.92 17.50
CA PRO A 156 -2.93 9.84 18.06
C PRO A 156 -2.07 9.19 16.98
N TRP A 157 -0.81 8.94 17.29
CA TRP A 157 0.18 8.29 16.43
C TRP A 157 0.74 7.05 17.07
N LEU A 158 1.07 6.04 16.27
CA LEU A 158 1.93 4.92 16.66
C LEU A 158 3.40 5.31 16.47
N GLY A 159 4.21 5.03 17.48
CA GLY A 159 5.66 4.89 17.36
C GLY A 159 6.02 3.41 17.52
N PHE A 160 6.77 2.86 16.58
CA PHE A 160 7.25 1.48 16.60
C PHE A 160 8.76 1.48 16.37
N ASP A 161 9.49 0.86 17.29
CA ASP A 161 10.95 0.79 17.29
C ASP A 161 11.39 -0.68 17.27
N TRP A 162 12.23 -1.04 16.30
CA TRP A 162 12.96 -2.30 16.21
C TRP A 162 14.44 -2.03 16.37
N ALA A 163 15.10 -2.72 17.29
CA ALA A 163 16.53 -2.59 17.53
C ALA A 163 17.19 -3.96 17.63
N GLU A 164 18.26 -4.15 16.89
CA GLU A 164 19.14 -5.31 16.98
C GLU A 164 20.37 -4.97 17.78
N ASP A 165 20.83 -5.91 18.61
CA ASP A 165 22.03 -5.79 19.43
C ASP A 165 22.84 -7.12 19.37
N GLY A 166 24.15 -7.05 19.62
CA GLY A 166 25.01 -8.23 19.68
C GLY A 166 25.50 -8.77 18.35
N VAL A 167 25.30 -8.04 17.25
CA VAL A 167 25.83 -8.44 15.94
C VAL A 167 27.32 -8.12 15.85
N PRO A 168 28.21 -9.09 15.53
CA PRO A 168 29.63 -8.82 15.38
C PRO A 168 29.93 -7.81 14.27
N GLU A 169 30.77 -6.81 14.53
CA GLU A 169 31.11 -5.74 13.57
C GLU A 169 31.67 -6.28 12.26
N ALA A 170 32.45 -7.35 12.32
CA ALA A 170 33.02 -8.02 11.15
C ALA A 170 31.94 -8.53 10.17
N LYS A 171 30.80 -9.01 10.71
CA LYS A 171 29.67 -9.48 9.90
C LYS A 171 28.98 -8.32 9.20
N ILE A 172 28.72 -7.23 9.93
CA ILE A 172 28.12 -6.01 9.37
C ILE A 172 29.01 -5.37 8.31
N ALA A 173 30.33 -5.32 8.54
CA ALA A 173 31.30 -4.80 7.58
C ALA A 173 31.34 -5.64 6.29
N GLY A 174 31.23 -6.97 6.41
CA GLY A 174 31.15 -7.89 5.28
C GLY A 174 29.93 -7.62 4.40
N GLU A 175 28.76 -7.46 5.00
CA GLU A 175 27.51 -7.15 4.30
C GLU A 175 27.51 -5.76 3.65
N ARG A 176 28.03 -4.74 4.32
CA ARG A 176 28.18 -3.40 3.75
C ARG A 176 29.06 -3.44 2.48
N LYS A 177 30.13 -4.24 2.52
CA LYS A 177 31.03 -4.42 1.36
C LYS A 177 30.34 -5.17 0.21
N ALA A 178 29.57 -6.21 0.50
CA ALA A 178 28.79 -6.95 -0.49
C ALA A 178 27.73 -6.05 -1.15
N ASN A 179 26.96 -5.29 -0.37
CA ASN A 179 25.97 -4.34 -0.85
C ASN A 179 26.54 -3.23 -1.74
N ARG A 180 27.75 -2.73 -1.43
CA ARG A 180 28.44 -1.74 -2.29
C ARG A 180 28.89 -2.33 -3.61
N ARG A 181 29.33 -3.58 -3.64
CA ARG A 181 29.83 -4.24 -4.87
C ARG A 181 28.72 -4.59 -5.85
N THR A 182 27.54 -4.90 -5.37
CA THR A 182 26.39 -5.27 -6.20
C THR A 182 25.57 -4.08 -6.69
N GLY A 183 25.89 -2.83 -6.27
CA GLY A 183 25.10 -1.66 -6.59
C GLY A 183 23.65 -1.81 -6.08
N ALA A 184 23.49 -2.48 -4.96
CA ALA A 184 22.21 -3.00 -4.49
C ALA A 184 21.15 -1.89 -4.48
N ARG A 185 20.18 -2.01 -5.37
CA ARG A 185 18.91 -1.29 -5.32
C ARG A 185 18.29 -1.46 -3.93
N ARG A 186 17.48 -0.51 -3.49
CA ARG A 186 16.76 -0.58 -2.21
C ARG A 186 15.96 -1.88 -2.17
N GLY A 187 16.25 -2.78 -1.21
CA GLY A 187 15.54 -4.05 -1.06
C GLY A 187 14.08 -3.83 -0.66
N PHE A 188 13.22 -4.82 -0.89
CA PHE A 188 11.77 -4.77 -0.62
C PHE A 188 11.44 -4.26 0.79
N GLY A 189 12.13 -4.75 1.84
CA GLY A 189 11.91 -4.28 3.22
C GLY A 189 12.18 -2.78 3.41
N ARG A 190 13.25 -2.24 2.79
CA ARG A 190 13.55 -0.80 2.86
C ARG A 190 12.52 0.01 2.09
N GLU A 191 12.09 -0.44 0.94
CA GLU A 191 11.05 0.23 0.15
C GLU A 191 9.69 0.21 0.85
N LEU A 192 9.35 -0.90 1.52
CA LEU A 192 8.15 -1.01 2.35
C LEU A 192 8.18 0.01 3.50
N ILE A 193 9.31 0.09 4.21
CA ILE A 193 9.50 0.95 5.38
C ILE A 193 9.62 2.43 4.99
N GLU A 194 10.46 2.77 4.02
CA GLU A 194 10.80 4.15 3.67
C GLU A 194 9.96 4.71 2.50
N GLY A 195 9.19 3.86 1.80
CA GLY A 195 8.36 4.21 0.65
C GLY A 195 6.87 3.98 0.90
N ARG A 196 6.45 2.70 0.92
CA ARG A 196 5.03 2.34 1.02
C ARG A 196 4.36 2.86 2.30
N LEU A 197 4.99 2.65 3.47
CA LEU A 197 4.43 3.06 4.75
C LEU A 197 4.18 4.58 4.83
N PRO A 198 5.17 5.45 4.51
CA PRO A 198 4.93 6.88 4.46
C PRO A 198 3.84 7.29 3.49
N TYR A 199 3.81 6.67 2.32
CA TYR A 199 2.86 6.99 1.26
C TYR A 199 1.42 6.62 1.64
N GLU A 200 1.18 5.36 2.03
CA GLU A 200 -0.17 4.85 2.26
C GLU A 200 -0.75 5.20 3.66
N LEU A 201 0.10 5.41 4.66
CA LEU A 201 -0.34 5.72 6.03
C LEU A 201 -0.12 7.20 6.43
N GLY A 202 0.51 8.01 5.58
CA GLY A 202 0.86 9.39 5.92
C GLY A 202 1.88 9.48 7.06
N GLY A 203 2.70 8.44 7.20
CA GLY A 203 3.66 8.28 8.28
C GLY A 203 5.10 8.60 7.91
N ARG A 204 6.02 8.04 8.69
CA ARG A 204 7.47 8.06 8.44
C ARG A 204 8.07 6.71 8.79
N GLY A 205 9.00 6.24 7.96
CA GLY A 205 9.77 5.03 8.21
C GLY A 205 11.25 5.30 7.96
N ARG A 206 12.11 4.76 8.83
CA ARG A 206 13.56 4.85 8.72
C ARG A 206 14.20 3.53 9.10
N LEU A 207 15.07 3.03 8.23
CA LEU A 207 15.83 1.81 8.47
C LEU A 207 17.33 2.12 8.35
N GLU A 208 18.03 1.97 9.47
CA GLU A 208 19.48 2.17 9.57
C GLU A 208 20.18 0.86 9.89
N ILE A 209 21.34 0.62 9.27
CA ILE A 209 22.20 -0.50 9.58
C ILE A 209 23.46 0.09 10.25
N GLY A 210 23.49 -0.02 11.55
CA GLY A 210 24.57 0.48 12.42
C GLY A 210 25.67 -0.57 12.68
N PRO A 211 26.68 -0.20 13.47
CA PRO A 211 27.75 -1.13 13.91
C PRO A 211 27.26 -2.22 14.86
N GLU A 212 26.11 -2.03 15.51
CA GLU A 212 25.53 -2.96 16.49
C GLU A 212 24.40 -3.82 15.89
N GLY A 213 23.95 -3.52 14.68
CA GLY A 213 22.84 -4.18 14.01
C GLY A 213 21.88 -3.20 13.31
N ALA A 214 20.72 -3.70 12.91
CA ALA A 214 19.69 -2.87 12.29
C ALA A 214 18.85 -2.13 13.34
N ARG A 215 18.49 -0.90 13.02
CA ARG A 215 17.50 -0.09 13.75
C ARG A 215 16.43 0.39 12.80
N CYS A 216 15.18 0.14 13.14
CA CYS A 216 14.05 0.62 12.38
C CYS A 216 13.11 1.41 13.28
N ARG A 217 12.69 2.59 12.81
CA ARG A 217 11.66 3.40 13.45
C ARG A 217 10.54 3.67 12.47
N LEU A 218 9.31 3.38 12.89
CA LEU A 218 8.10 3.66 12.15
C LEU A 218 7.22 4.59 12.98
N GLU A 219 6.65 5.59 12.34
CA GLU A 219 5.68 6.50 12.95
C GLU A 219 4.54 6.76 11.96
N PHE A 220 3.30 6.55 12.38
CA PHE A 220 2.13 6.86 11.54
C PHE A 220 0.88 7.13 12.40
N PRO A 221 -0.10 7.90 11.87
CA PRO A 221 -1.32 8.22 12.58
C PRO A 221 -2.16 6.97 12.83
N LEU A 222 -2.69 6.85 14.04
CA LEU A 222 -3.70 5.86 14.42
C LEU A 222 -5.07 6.41 14.01
N ARG A 223 -5.36 6.36 12.71
CA ARG A 223 -6.70 6.70 12.23
C ARG A 223 -7.61 5.52 12.50
N ASP A 224 -8.78 5.79 13.03
CA ASP A 224 -9.88 4.83 13.01
C ASP A 224 -10.04 4.41 11.55
N GLY A 225 -9.87 3.13 11.28
CA GLY A 225 -10.00 2.64 9.92
C GLY A 225 -11.37 3.06 9.43
N ALA A 226 -11.43 3.70 8.27
CA ALA A 226 -12.67 3.85 7.55
C ALA A 226 -13.31 2.46 7.55
N SER A 227 -14.50 2.38 8.14
CA SER A 227 -15.23 1.12 8.23
C SER A 227 -15.30 0.56 6.81
N ILE A 228 -14.87 -0.66 6.66
CA ILE A 228 -14.94 -1.43 5.42
C ILE A 228 -16.38 -1.42 4.83
N LEU A 229 -17.35 -0.88 5.58
CA LEU A 229 -18.78 -0.92 5.33
C LEU A 229 -19.34 0.27 4.52
N GLU A 230 -18.54 1.25 4.08
CA GLU A 230 -19.05 2.49 3.47
C GLU A 230 -18.95 2.58 1.94
N THR A 231 -18.65 1.51 1.22
CA THR A 231 -18.60 1.57 -0.26
C THR A 231 -19.67 0.71 -0.92
N ASP A 232 -20.78 1.33 -1.23
CA ASP A 232 -21.88 0.80 -2.06
C ASP A 232 -21.52 0.93 -3.56
N ALA A 233 -20.60 0.11 -4.08
CA ALA A 233 -20.44 0.00 -5.53
C ALA A 233 -19.77 -1.31 -5.99
N PRO A 234 -20.29 -1.98 -7.02
CA PRO A 234 -19.69 -3.18 -7.59
C PRO A 234 -18.41 -2.84 -8.36
N GLN A 235 -17.33 -3.56 -8.09
CA GLN A 235 -16.04 -3.30 -8.71
C GLN A 235 -15.46 -4.52 -9.43
N ARG A 236 -14.95 -4.28 -10.62
CA ARG A 236 -14.13 -5.24 -11.38
C ARG A 236 -12.80 -4.59 -11.72
N ALA A 237 -11.70 -5.25 -11.45
CA ALA A 237 -10.53 -5.28 -12.33
C ALA A 237 -9.19 -5.67 -11.68
N THR A 238 -8.30 -6.23 -12.46
CA THR A 238 -6.93 -6.67 -12.18
C THR A 238 -5.94 -5.85 -13.01
N VAL A 239 -4.77 -5.49 -12.48
CA VAL A 239 -3.74 -4.73 -13.20
C VAL A 239 -2.65 -5.68 -13.71
N PHE A 240 -2.23 -5.55 -14.97
CA PHE A 240 -1.09 -6.24 -15.55
C PHE A 240 0.08 -5.26 -15.69
N GLY A 241 1.21 -5.52 -15.00
CA GLY A 241 2.49 -4.87 -15.25
C GLY A 241 3.48 -5.88 -15.77
N GLY A 242 3.93 -5.71 -17.00
CA GLY A 242 5.11 -6.36 -17.57
C GLY A 242 6.37 -5.54 -17.29
N ALA A 243 7.56 -6.07 -17.60
CA ALA A 243 8.77 -5.26 -17.66
C ALA A 243 8.50 -4.06 -18.56
N LEU A 244 8.79 -2.83 -18.06
CA LEU A 244 8.51 -1.58 -18.75
C LEU A 244 9.49 -1.41 -19.92
N ASP A 245 9.23 -2.08 -21.03
CA ASP A 245 9.82 -1.73 -22.31
C ASP A 245 8.88 -0.71 -22.97
N MET A 246 9.26 0.56 -22.91
CA MET A 246 8.51 1.69 -23.47
C MET A 246 8.96 2.02 -24.90
N THR A 247 9.72 1.14 -25.55
CA THR A 247 10.18 1.33 -26.93
C THR A 247 8.97 1.40 -27.87
N GLY A 248 8.87 2.51 -28.64
CA GLY A 248 7.78 2.74 -29.58
C GLY A 248 6.53 3.41 -29.01
N GLU A 249 6.54 3.80 -27.74
CA GLU A 249 5.46 4.59 -27.13
C GLU A 249 5.60 6.09 -27.48
N PRO A 250 4.49 6.87 -27.44
CA PRO A 250 4.51 8.30 -27.69
C PRO A 250 5.49 9.05 -26.76
N ASP A 251 6.10 10.10 -27.30
CA ASP A 251 6.95 11.01 -26.53
C ASP A 251 6.08 12.03 -25.77
N LEU A 252 6.17 12.00 -24.45
CA LEU A 252 5.49 12.92 -23.54
C LEU A 252 6.45 13.99 -22.98
N SER A 253 7.59 14.23 -23.64
CA SER A 253 8.56 15.24 -23.23
C SER A 253 7.96 16.65 -23.20
N GLY A 254 8.20 17.35 -22.10
CA GLY A 254 7.68 18.70 -21.87
C GLY A 254 6.27 18.78 -21.28
N TYR A 255 5.60 17.66 -21.10
CA TYR A 255 4.31 17.65 -20.42
C TYR A 255 4.47 17.34 -18.94
N ARG A 256 3.84 18.19 -18.08
CA ARG A 256 3.71 17.97 -16.64
C ARG A 256 2.39 17.26 -16.36
N ILE A 257 2.44 16.07 -15.80
CA ILE A 257 1.29 15.18 -15.59
C ILE A 257 1.13 14.85 -14.11
N LEU A 258 -0.01 15.20 -13.54
CA LEU A 258 -0.36 14.84 -12.16
C LEU A 258 -0.85 13.38 -12.11
N VAL A 259 -0.33 12.62 -11.16
CA VAL A 259 -0.78 11.24 -10.87
C VAL A 259 -1.39 11.20 -9.47
N VAL A 260 -2.65 10.75 -9.37
CA VAL A 260 -3.38 10.61 -8.10
C VAL A 260 -3.88 9.18 -7.95
N GLU A 261 -3.31 8.45 -7.00
CA GLU A 261 -3.53 7.01 -6.79
C GLU A 261 -3.14 6.64 -5.36
N ASP A 262 -3.98 5.96 -4.59
CA ASP A 262 -3.70 5.62 -3.18
C ASP A 262 -2.90 4.31 -3.01
N ASP A 263 -2.84 3.45 -4.03
CA ASP A 263 -1.96 2.27 -4.04
C ASP A 263 -0.54 2.67 -4.44
N TYR A 264 0.40 2.52 -3.50
CA TYR A 264 1.81 2.89 -3.69
C TYR A 264 2.46 2.24 -4.92
N TYR A 265 2.17 0.96 -5.15
CA TYR A 265 2.82 0.23 -6.24
C TYR A 265 2.27 0.64 -7.60
N LEU A 266 0.95 0.79 -7.70
CA LEU A 266 0.32 1.27 -8.93
C LEU A 266 0.74 2.72 -9.25
N ALA A 267 0.74 3.58 -8.24
CA ALA A 267 1.20 4.96 -8.34
C ALA A 267 2.63 5.07 -8.84
N THR A 268 3.56 4.32 -8.24
CA THR A 268 4.98 4.34 -8.61
C THR A 268 5.26 3.69 -9.96
N ASP A 269 4.55 2.63 -10.33
CA ASP A 269 4.70 1.98 -11.64
C ASP A 269 4.14 2.89 -12.75
N THR A 270 3.01 3.56 -12.51
CA THR A 270 2.44 4.54 -13.44
C THR A 270 3.38 5.74 -13.62
N ALA A 271 3.90 6.29 -12.52
CA ALA A 271 4.85 7.39 -12.58
C ALA A 271 6.12 7.02 -13.37
N ARG A 272 6.68 5.82 -13.17
CA ARG A 272 7.83 5.33 -13.95
C ARG A 272 7.52 5.17 -15.42
N ALA A 273 6.32 4.69 -15.77
CA ALA A 273 5.93 4.55 -17.17
C ALA A 273 5.85 5.91 -17.87
N LEU A 274 5.23 6.90 -17.23
CA LEU A 274 5.14 8.27 -17.76
C LEU A 274 6.51 8.94 -17.87
N GLN A 275 7.37 8.79 -16.86
CA GLN A 275 8.76 9.27 -16.88
C GLN A 275 9.58 8.58 -17.98
N GLY A 276 9.37 7.27 -18.18
CA GLY A 276 9.99 6.50 -19.27
C GLY A 276 9.57 6.98 -20.66
N ALA A 277 8.38 7.57 -20.78
CA ALA A 277 7.89 8.24 -22.00
C ALA A 277 8.27 9.74 -22.07
N GLY A 278 9.08 10.25 -21.15
CA GLY A 278 9.61 11.62 -21.16
C GLY A 278 8.80 12.63 -20.34
N ALA A 279 7.66 12.28 -19.73
CA ALA A 279 6.86 13.22 -18.96
C ALA A 279 7.52 13.66 -17.65
N GLU A 280 7.27 14.90 -17.25
CA GLU A 280 7.49 15.36 -15.87
C GLU A 280 6.29 14.95 -15.01
N VAL A 281 6.49 14.01 -14.09
CA VAL A 281 5.43 13.52 -13.21
C VAL A 281 5.35 14.38 -11.97
N VAL A 282 4.17 14.95 -11.70
CA VAL A 282 3.82 15.64 -10.46
C VAL A 282 3.13 14.64 -9.52
N GLY A 283 3.63 14.53 -8.32
CA GLY A 283 3.24 13.45 -7.40
C GLY A 283 4.16 12.21 -7.52
N PRO A 284 3.65 10.98 -7.45
CA PRO A 284 2.23 10.62 -7.28
C PRO A 284 1.66 11.02 -5.92
N CYS A 285 0.38 11.36 -5.90
CA CYS A 285 -0.35 11.85 -4.73
C CYS A 285 -1.27 10.75 -4.18
N PRO A 286 -1.19 10.39 -2.88
CA PRO A 286 -2.00 9.32 -2.30
C PRO A 286 -3.42 9.77 -1.91
N SER A 287 -3.73 11.04 -1.97
CA SER A 287 -5.00 11.61 -1.52
C SER A 287 -5.37 12.87 -2.31
N GLU A 288 -6.64 13.27 -2.23
CA GLU A 288 -7.10 14.54 -2.80
C GLU A 288 -6.39 15.75 -2.20
N GLU A 289 -6.08 15.72 -0.91
CA GLU A 289 -5.40 16.80 -0.21
C GLU A 289 -3.99 17.01 -0.79
N ALA A 290 -3.22 15.93 -0.92
CA ALA A 290 -1.90 15.97 -1.55
C ALA A 290 -1.96 16.43 -3.02
N ALA A 291 -3.00 16.01 -3.75
CA ALA A 291 -3.22 16.44 -5.13
C ALA A 291 -3.56 17.93 -5.24
N ARG A 292 -4.34 18.48 -4.29
CA ARG A 292 -4.65 19.91 -4.23
C ARG A 292 -3.40 20.77 -3.98
N GLU A 293 -2.54 20.34 -3.05
CA GLU A 293 -1.25 21.01 -2.81
C GLU A 293 -0.39 21.01 -4.07
N ALA A 294 -0.31 19.86 -4.77
CA ALA A 294 0.45 19.74 -6.00
C ALA A 294 -0.10 20.59 -7.17
N LEU A 295 -1.41 20.83 -7.22
CA LEU A 295 -2.04 21.73 -8.21
C LEU A 295 -1.61 23.18 -8.08
N ASP A 296 -1.15 23.60 -6.92
CA ASP A 296 -0.72 24.99 -6.67
C ASP A 296 0.78 25.22 -7.02
N GLU A 297 1.53 24.15 -7.34
CA GLU A 297 2.96 24.21 -7.69
C GLU A 297 3.25 24.63 -9.14
N GLY A 298 2.25 24.74 -9.99
CA GLY A 298 2.40 25.19 -11.38
C GLY A 298 1.42 24.55 -12.37
N ALA A 299 1.49 25.01 -13.62
CA ALA A 299 0.57 24.54 -14.67
C ALA A 299 0.79 23.05 -14.97
N LEU A 300 -0.31 22.33 -15.12
CA LEU A 300 -0.35 20.91 -15.52
C LEU A 300 -0.85 20.79 -16.95
N ALA A 301 -0.28 19.86 -17.69
CA ALA A 301 -0.73 19.51 -19.03
C ALA A 301 -1.92 18.52 -18.97
N ALA A 302 -1.90 17.59 -18.03
CA ALA A 302 -2.98 16.64 -17.80
C ALA A 302 -2.92 16.06 -16.37
N ALA A 303 -3.99 15.38 -15.95
CA ALA A 303 -4.02 14.62 -14.71
C ALA A 303 -4.56 13.20 -14.93
N LEU A 304 -4.03 12.26 -14.18
CA LEU A 304 -4.45 10.88 -14.09
C LEU A 304 -5.01 10.64 -12.69
N VAL A 305 -6.29 10.31 -12.57
CA VAL A 305 -6.99 10.34 -11.28
C VAL A 305 -7.70 9.01 -11.02
N ASP A 306 -7.33 8.34 -9.92
CA ASP A 306 -8.24 7.34 -9.35
C ASP A 306 -9.40 8.06 -8.64
N ILE A 307 -10.62 7.62 -8.90
CA ILE A 307 -11.82 8.15 -8.24
C ILE A 307 -12.01 7.61 -6.83
N ASN A 308 -11.30 6.55 -6.44
CA ASN A 308 -11.33 5.98 -5.11
C ASN A 308 -9.95 6.05 -4.45
N LEU A 309 -9.80 7.00 -3.56
CA LEU A 309 -8.57 7.20 -2.77
C LEU A 309 -8.70 6.66 -1.34
N GLY A 310 -9.35 5.52 -1.19
CA GLY A 310 -9.46 4.78 0.07
C GLY A 310 -10.67 5.09 0.94
N SER A 311 -11.40 6.18 0.67
CA SER A 311 -12.62 6.59 1.39
C SER A 311 -13.92 6.45 0.56
N GLY A 312 -13.85 5.74 -0.56
CA GLY A 312 -14.93 5.63 -1.54
C GLY A 312 -14.77 6.60 -2.72
N PRO A 313 -15.70 6.53 -3.71
CA PRO A 313 -15.61 7.37 -4.89
C PRO A 313 -15.78 8.84 -4.53
N SER A 314 -14.84 9.67 -4.98
CA SER A 314 -14.90 11.12 -4.85
C SER A 314 -14.63 11.80 -6.18
N PHE A 315 -15.41 12.85 -6.46
CA PHE A 315 -15.31 13.64 -7.68
C PHE A 315 -14.94 15.09 -7.41
N THR A 316 -14.59 15.41 -6.17
CA THR A 316 -14.25 16.78 -5.74
C THR A 316 -12.99 17.28 -6.44
N LEU A 317 -11.98 16.42 -6.56
CA LEU A 317 -10.76 16.74 -7.30
C LEU A 317 -11.03 16.90 -8.80
N ALA A 318 -11.87 16.04 -9.38
CA ALA A 318 -12.26 16.12 -10.78
C ALA A 318 -12.97 17.44 -11.10
N ALA A 319 -13.86 17.91 -10.21
CA ALA A 319 -14.52 19.21 -10.35
C ALA A 319 -13.49 20.36 -10.32
N LEU A 320 -12.51 20.30 -9.42
CA LEU A 320 -11.44 21.30 -9.34
C LEU A 320 -10.55 21.32 -10.58
N LEU A 321 -10.18 20.15 -11.12
CA LEU A 321 -9.41 20.04 -12.36
C LEU A 321 -10.15 20.66 -13.53
N ARG A 322 -11.47 20.39 -13.65
CA ARG A 322 -12.34 20.98 -14.68
C ARG A 322 -12.43 22.50 -14.54
N GLU A 323 -12.61 23.01 -13.33
CA GLU A 323 -12.63 24.46 -13.06
C GLU A 323 -11.32 25.14 -13.48
N ARG A 324 -10.18 24.47 -13.27
CA ARG A 324 -8.85 24.96 -13.67
C ARG A 324 -8.51 24.74 -15.14
N GLY A 325 -9.38 24.09 -15.91
CA GLY A 325 -9.16 23.77 -17.32
C GLY A 325 -8.06 22.75 -17.55
N VAL A 326 -7.73 21.91 -16.57
CA VAL A 326 -6.75 20.84 -16.68
C VAL A 326 -7.44 19.58 -17.26
N PRO A 327 -7.03 19.10 -18.43
CA PRO A 327 -7.52 17.82 -18.97
C PRO A 327 -7.19 16.68 -18.01
N PHE A 328 -8.12 15.76 -17.80
CA PHE A 328 -7.87 14.62 -16.92
C PHE A 328 -8.58 13.36 -17.40
N VAL A 329 -8.05 12.24 -16.95
CA VAL A 329 -8.51 10.89 -17.28
C VAL A 329 -8.74 10.13 -15.97
N PHE A 330 -9.85 9.42 -15.88
CA PHE A 330 -10.05 8.51 -14.78
C PHE A 330 -9.36 7.17 -15.01
N ILE A 331 -8.60 6.72 -13.99
CA ILE A 331 -8.23 5.30 -13.88
C ILE A 331 -9.04 4.72 -12.74
N THR A 332 -9.95 3.80 -13.04
CA THR A 332 -10.89 3.33 -12.03
C THR A 332 -11.25 1.86 -12.17
N GLY A 333 -11.54 1.22 -11.05
CA GLY A 333 -12.14 -0.11 -11.03
C GLY A 333 -13.66 -0.10 -11.02
N TYR A 334 -14.31 1.08 -11.01
CA TYR A 334 -15.77 1.20 -10.98
C TYR A 334 -16.40 1.12 -12.36
N ASP A 335 -17.64 0.63 -12.40
CA ASP A 335 -18.48 0.63 -13.61
C ASP A 335 -19.02 2.05 -13.91
N GLU A 336 -19.54 2.24 -15.14
CA GLU A 336 -20.11 3.51 -15.62
C GLU A 336 -21.14 4.13 -14.69
N GLY A 337 -21.95 3.32 -14.08
CA GLY A 337 -23.04 3.79 -13.22
C GLY A 337 -22.64 4.53 -11.94
N VAL A 338 -21.35 4.53 -11.59
CA VAL A 338 -20.82 5.25 -10.41
C VAL A 338 -20.40 6.67 -10.75
N ILE A 339 -20.10 6.93 -12.03
CA ILE A 339 -19.66 8.26 -12.48
C ILE A 339 -20.88 9.18 -12.63
N PRO A 340 -20.90 10.34 -11.97
CA PRO A 340 -21.98 11.31 -12.12
C PRO A 340 -22.13 11.77 -13.57
N PRO A 341 -23.37 12.11 -14.00
CA PRO A 341 -23.63 12.61 -15.35
C PRO A 341 -22.75 13.81 -15.74
N ASP A 342 -22.36 14.64 -14.78
CA ASP A 342 -21.48 15.80 -14.97
C ASP A 342 -20.09 15.41 -15.48
N PHE A 343 -19.66 14.17 -15.31
CA PHE A 343 -18.38 13.65 -15.78
C PHE A 343 -18.51 12.53 -16.81
N ALA A 344 -19.68 12.39 -17.44
CA ALA A 344 -19.93 11.36 -18.46
C ALA A 344 -19.07 11.56 -19.72
N ASP A 345 -18.63 12.80 -19.97
CA ASP A 345 -17.74 13.20 -21.06
C ASP A 345 -16.25 12.91 -20.78
N VAL A 346 -15.88 12.63 -19.52
CA VAL A 346 -14.50 12.35 -19.13
C VAL A 346 -14.14 10.93 -19.52
N GLU A 347 -13.06 10.83 -20.28
CA GLU A 347 -12.57 9.53 -20.70
C GLU A 347 -12.00 8.73 -19.50
N ARG A 348 -12.08 7.41 -19.61
CA ARG A 348 -11.70 6.52 -18.52
C ARG A 348 -10.92 5.30 -18.98
N LEU A 349 -10.01 4.91 -18.18
CA LEU A 349 -9.29 3.65 -18.28
C LEU A 349 -9.73 2.74 -17.12
N GLN A 350 -10.35 1.63 -17.48
CA GLN A 350 -10.82 0.68 -16.50
C GLN A 350 -9.67 -0.18 -16.00
N LYS A 351 -9.47 -0.23 -14.69
CA LYS A 351 -8.52 -1.17 -14.05
C LYS A 351 -9.03 -2.62 -14.25
N PRO A 352 -8.17 -3.55 -14.75
CA PRO A 352 -6.73 -3.45 -14.96
C PRO A 352 -6.38 -2.73 -16.26
N VAL A 353 -5.45 -1.83 -16.20
CA VAL A 353 -4.95 -1.15 -17.38
C VAL A 353 -3.45 -1.46 -17.59
N GLU A 354 -3.06 -1.71 -18.81
CA GLU A 354 -1.65 -1.80 -19.18
C GLU A 354 -1.04 -0.39 -19.17
N LEU A 355 0.15 -0.25 -18.59
CA LEU A 355 0.82 1.04 -18.47
C LEU A 355 1.08 1.70 -19.85
N LYS A 356 1.37 0.90 -20.88
CA LYS A 356 1.47 1.37 -22.26
C LYS A 356 0.19 2.04 -22.73
N ARG A 357 -0.97 1.45 -22.42
CA ARG A 357 -2.27 2.02 -22.76
C ARG A 357 -2.52 3.35 -22.05
N VAL A 358 -2.04 3.51 -20.81
CA VAL A 358 -2.09 4.79 -20.08
C VAL A 358 -1.31 5.88 -20.82
N VAL A 359 -0.08 5.57 -21.26
CA VAL A 359 0.79 6.51 -21.97
C VAL A 359 0.19 6.91 -23.31
N ASN A 360 -0.25 5.94 -24.12
CA ASN A 360 -0.90 6.18 -25.42
C ASN A 360 -2.13 7.07 -25.26
N PHE A 361 -2.98 6.73 -24.29
CA PHE A 361 -4.20 7.44 -24.04
C PHE A 361 -4.00 8.90 -23.60
N LEU A 362 -3.01 9.15 -22.75
CA LEU A 362 -2.64 10.51 -22.36
C LEU A 362 -2.06 11.31 -23.55
N ALA A 363 -1.28 10.65 -24.39
CA ALA A 363 -0.77 11.30 -25.62
C ALA A 363 -1.91 11.76 -26.54
N ASP A 364 -2.93 10.91 -26.75
CA ASP A 364 -4.12 11.23 -27.55
C ASP A 364 -4.91 12.40 -26.93
N THR A 365 -5.10 12.37 -25.60
CA THR A 365 -5.77 13.43 -24.84
C THR A 365 -5.04 14.78 -24.96
N LEU A 366 -3.71 14.77 -24.87
CA LEU A 366 -2.89 15.97 -24.99
C LEU A 366 -2.85 16.54 -26.42
N GLN A 367 -2.92 15.66 -27.43
CA GLN A 367 -3.01 16.10 -28.84
C GLN A 367 -4.39 16.70 -29.15
N ALA A 368 -5.46 16.16 -28.58
CA ALA A 368 -6.81 16.68 -28.77
C ALA A 368 -7.05 18.04 -28.09
N ALA A 369 -6.24 18.39 -27.09
CA ALA A 369 -6.32 19.64 -26.34
C ALA A 369 -5.49 20.80 -26.95
N GLN A 370 -4.70 20.54 -28.01
CA GLN A 370 -3.94 21.54 -28.78
C GLN A 370 -4.76 22.08 -29.96
#